data_5cadf4faa32f641a58d6c50809112e83
#
_entry.id   5cadf4faa32f641a58d6c50809112e83
#
_cell.length_a   1.000
_cell.length_b   1.000
_cell.length_c   1.000
_cell.angle_alpha   90.00
_cell.angle_beta   90.00
_cell.angle_gamma   90.00
#
_symmetry.space_group_name_H-M   'P 1'
#
loop_
_entity.id
_entity.type
_entity.pdbx_description
1 polymer ?
#
loop_
_entity_poly.entity_id
_entity_poly.type
_entity_poly.pdbx_seq_one_letter_code
_entity_poly.pdbx_strand_id
1 'polypeptide(L)'
;MEETKLQHVNNFKIVGKLIKVDVKLGTSTKTGQGYCSATATVQSLVNGINCEYEVDFYASQMTGAGKVSSLYTTYSKLGELEGHKVEINGSIRENRYFSSTLNQLISAQELAGRFIKAVPESTTDEAKWELGGFIAKNLVEKTNKKGEVYRYDLTLGSVNYSGSALSLFTLHVDPSRRDIINGVEGYEVGQTVRLNGCLVFKVETVTSESKNEGGFGQGVVRTYTNKQKNFFIEGGTAPITDETKFDSLTISDLISAYKARDVELSEKGKNKEVAVETTSTITKKQTSLI
;
A
#
# COMPACT_ATOMS: atom_id res chain seq x y z
N MET A 1 15.19 30.32 13.57
CA MET A 1 15.60 28.92 13.40
C MET A 1 14.67 28.35 12.34
N GLU A 2 15.20 27.98 11.17
CA GLU A 2 14.40 27.23 10.19
C GLU A 2 14.04 25.91 10.84
N GLU A 3 12.74 25.62 10.95
CA GLU A 3 12.27 24.30 11.34
C GLU A 3 12.80 23.30 10.30
N THR A 4 13.71 22.46 10.71
CA THR A 4 14.24 21.38 9.88
C THR A 4 13.08 20.40 9.63
N LYS A 5 12.48 20.50 8.44
CA LYS A 5 11.35 19.65 8.07
C LYS A 5 11.82 18.21 7.98
N LEU A 6 11.17 17.33 8.72
CA LEU A 6 11.36 15.88 8.66
C LEU A 6 11.33 15.41 7.20
N GLN A 7 12.41 14.85 6.70
CA GLN A 7 12.41 14.15 5.42
C GLN A 7 11.90 12.75 5.67
N HIS A 8 10.63 12.58 5.38
CA HIS A 8 9.97 11.31 5.47
C HIS A 8 10.52 10.34 4.40
N VAL A 9 11.17 9.28 4.84
CA VAL A 9 11.65 8.22 3.95
C VAL A 9 10.52 7.23 3.73
N ASN A 10 9.94 7.28 2.55
CA ASN A 10 8.92 6.35 2.10
C ASN A 10 9.01 6.25 0.58
N ASN A 11 9.80 5.30 0.11
CA ASN A 11 10.09 5.13 -1.29
C ASN A 11 9.95 3.66 -1.70
N PHE A 12 9.49 3.45 -2.93
CA PHE A 12 9.70 2.18 -3.62
C PHE A 12 10.25 2.44 -5.02
N LYS A 13 10.91 1.43 -5.56
CA LYS A 13 11.36 1.35 -6.94
C LYS A 13 11.01 -0.01 -7.51
N ILE A 14 10.36 -0.05 -8.67
CA ILE A 14 10.05 -1.26 -9.42
C ILE A 14 10.58 -1.10 -10.84
N VAL A 15 11.32 -2.09 -11.31
CA VAL A 15 11.73 -2.24 -12.71
C VAL A 15 11.15 -3.53 -13.23
N GLY A 16 10.39 -3.46 -14.33
CA GLY A 16 9.74 -4.63 -14.92
C GLY A 16 8.97 -4.27 -16.19
N LYS A 17 8.30 -5.24 -16.77
CA LYS A 17 7.49 -5.08 -17.97
C LYS A 17 6.10 -4.55 -17.62
N LEU A 18 5.69 -3.44 -18.21
CA LEU A 18 4.34 -2.90 -18.08
C LEU A 18 3.38 -3.71 -18.95
N ILE A 19 2.50 -4.48 -18.31
CA ILE A 19 1.62 -5.43 -19.01
C ILE A 19 0.21 -4.91 -19.21
N LYS A 20 -0.21 -3.94 -18.39
CA LYS A 20 -1.56 -3.35 -18.46
C LYS A 20 -1.59 -1.97 -17.86
N VAL A 21 -2.37 -1.09 -18.46
CA VAL A 21 -2.66 0.25 -17.96
C VAL A 21 -4.15 0.54 -18.06
N ASP A 22 -4.76 0.93 -16.95
CA ASP A 22 -6.12 1.47 -16.91
C ASP A 22 -6.05 2.97 -16.60
N VAL A 23 -6.43 3.84 -17.54
CA VAL A 23 -6.46 5.30 -17.35
C VAL A 23 -7.90 5.77 -17.27
N LYS A 24 -8.21 6.57 -16.26
CA LYS A 24 -9.52 7.21 -16.06
C LYS A 24 -9.34 8.71 -15.91
N LEU A 25 -10.00 9.46 -16.80
CA LEU A 25 -10.11 10.92 -16.71
C LEU A 25 -11.47 11.26 -16.11
N GLY A 26 -11.51 12.18 -15.19
CA GLY A 26 -12.75 12.58 -14.54
C GLY A 26 -12.71 14.02 -14.03
N THR A 27 -13.82 14.45 -13.49
CA THR A 27 -13.97 15.76 -12.84
C THR A 27 -14.37 15.57 -11.38
N SER A 28 -13.64 16.20 -10.48
CA SER A 28 -13.93 16.15 -9.04
C SER A 28 -15.24 16.88 -8.74
N THR A 29 -16.18 16.19 -8.13
CA THR A 29 -17.46 16.78 -7.69
C THR A 29 -17.29 17.84 -6.61
N LYS A 30 -16.20 17.78 -5.83
CA LYS A 30 -15.90 18.73 -4.75
C LYS A 30 -15.29 20.03 -5.26
N THR A 31 -14.42 19.96 -6.25
CA THR A 31 -13.62 21.11 -6.70
C THR A 31 -13.93 21.56 -8.13
N GLY A 32 -14.70 20.79 -8.89
CA GLY A 32 -14.94 21.04 -10.32
C GLY A 32 -13.71 20.87 -11.21
N GLN A 33 -12.55 20.48 -10.63
CA GLN A 33 -11.31 20.30 -11.38
C GLN A 33 -11.20 18.92 -12.00
N GLY A 34 -10.63 18.86 -13.20
CA GLY A 34 -10.27 17.60 -13.84
C GLY A 34 -9.19 16.85 -13.06
N TYR A 35 -9.23 15.53 -13.15
CA TYR A 35 -8.18 14.65 -12.62
C TYR A 35 -7.90 13.48 -13.56
N CYS A 36 -6.72 12.93 -13.44
CA CYS A 36 -6.32 11.65 -14.03
C CYS A 36 -6.05 10.67 -12.90
N SER A 37 -6.66 9.50 -12.98
CA SER A 37 -6.34 8.33 -12.16
C SER A 37 -5.93 7.20 -13.09
N ALA A 38 -4.81 6.55 -12.81
CA ALA A 38 -4.37 5.41 -13.60
C ALA A 38 -3.86 4.30 -12.69
N THR A 39 -4.08 3.05 -13.10
CA THR A 39 -3.49 1.86 -12.47
C THR A 39 -2.62 1.15 -13.49
N ALA A 40 -1.34 0.99 -13.18
CA ALA A 40 -0.38 0.27 -13.99
C ALA A 40 -0.07 -1.09 -13.37
N THR A 41 -0.14 -2.16 -14.18
CA THR A 41 0.26 -3.51 -13.78
C THR A 41 1.62 -3.84 -14.38
N VAL A 42 2.60 -4.11 -13.51
CA VAL A 42 3.99 -4.39 -13.89
C VAL A 42 4.38 -5.80 -13.47
N GLN A 43 4.93 -6.57 -14.39
CA GLN A 43 5.57 -7.85 -14.09
C GLN A 43 7.07 -7.67 -13.94
N SER A 44 7.65 -8.30 -12.91
CA SER A 44 9.07 -8.26 -12.62
C SER A 44 9.54 -9.58 -12.01
N LEU A 45 10.74 -10.01 -12.36
CA LEU A 45 11.37 -11.20 -11.79
C LEU A 45 12.20 -10.78 -10.57
N VAL A 46 11.69 -11.02 -9.37
CA VAL A 46 12.36 -10.66 -8.11
C VAL A 46 12.74 -11.92 -7.35
N ASN A 47 14.05 -12.09 -7.07
CA ASN A 47 14.59 -13.27 -6.37
C ASN A 47 14.16 -14.60 -7.02
N GLY A 48 14.05 -14.65 -8.35
CA GLY A 48 13.61 -15.84 -9.10
C GLY A 48 12.09 -16.07 -9.07
N ILE A 49 11.31 -15.17 -8.50
CA ILE A 49 9.84 -15.25 -8.40
C ILE A 49 9.23 -14.24 -9.39
N ASN A 50 8.29 -14.71 -10.23
CA ASN A 50 7.50 -13.82 -11.05
C ASN A 50 6.48 -13.07 -10.15
N CYS A 51 6.65 -11.77 -10.06
CA CYS A 51 5.82 -10.88 -9.27
C CYS A 51 4.99 -9.97 -10.16
N GLU A 52 3.79 -9.60 -9.68
CA GLU A 52 2.91 -8.67 -10.36
C GLU A 52 2.52 -7.53 -9.41
N TYR A 53 2.79 -6.29 -9.82
CA TYR A 53 2.58 -5.09 -9.04
C TYR A 53 1.50 -4.23 -9.67
N GLU A 54 0.49 -3.90 -8.89
CA GLU A 54 -0.48 -2.86 -9.22
C GLU A 54 -0.02 -1.55 -8.58
N VAL A 55 0.25 -0.54 -9.40
CA VAL A 55 0.72 0.78 -8.98
C VAL A 55 -0.29 1.83 -9.40
N ASP A 56 -0.80 2.58 -8.44
CA ASP A 56 -1.78 3.64 -8.66
C ASP A 56 -1.11 4.98 -8.86
N PHE A 57 -1.58 5.72 -9.85
CA PHE A 57 -1.18 7.10 -10.15
C PHE A 57 -2.38 8.01 -10.02
N TYR A 58 -2.18 9.20 -9.47
CA TYR A 58 -3.21 10.23 -9.37
C TYR A 58 -2.60 11.61 -9.56
N ALA A 59 -3.24 12.42 -10.41
CA ALA A 59 -2.88 13.82 -10.56
C ALA A 59 -4.12 14.68 -10.85
N SER A 60 -4.19 15.84 -10.19
CA SER A 60 -5.13 16.89 -10.56
C SER A 60 -4.69 17.54 -11.86
N GLN A 61 -5.64 17.95 -12.71
CA GLN A 61 -5.37 18.60 -13.99
C GLN A 61 -4.60 19.91 -13.81
N MET A 62 -4.95 20.67 -12.77
CA MET A 62 -4.32 21.96 -12.47
C MET A 62 -3.50 21.86 -11.20
N THR A 63 -2.38 22.56 -11.18
CA THR A 63 -1.59 22.80 -9.96
C THR A 63 -2.25 23.88 -9.11
N GLY A 64 -1.84 24.02 -7.84
CA GLY A 64 -2.27 25.14 -6.98
C GLY A 64 -1.96 26.53 -7.53
N ALA A 65 -0.99 26.62 -8.45
CA ALA A 65 -0.65 27.88 -9.16
C ALA A 65 -1.47 28.10 -10.45
N GLY A 66 -2.51 27.30 -10.70
CA GLY A 66 -3.40 27.43 -11.86
C GLY A 66 -2.78 27.02 -13.22
N LYS A 67 -1.67 26.26 -13.20
CA LYS A 67 -1.02 25.72 -14.41
C LYS A 67 -1.41 24.25 -14.60
N VAL A 68 -1.45 23.78 -15.85
CA VAL A 68 -1.64 22.35 -16.14
C VAL A 68 -0.50 21.55 -15.51
N SER A 69 -0.89 20.50 -14.77
CA SER A 69 0.06 19.61 -14.09
C SER A 69 0.80 18.73 -15.11
N SER A 70 2.13 18.71 -15.04
CA SER A 70 2.94 17.81 -15.85
C SER A 70 2.66 16.34 -15.54
N LEU A 71 2.36 16.01 -14.27
CA LEU A 71 1.96 14.66 -13.86
C LEU A 71 0.63 14.24 -14.49
N TYR A 72 -0.35 15.16 -14.56
CA TYR A 72 -1.61 14.89 -15.25
C TYR A 72 -1.36 14.54 -16.72
N THR A 73 -0.54 15.33 -17.41
CA THR A 73 -0.19 15.09 -18.81
C THR A 73 0.55 13.76 -19.00
N THR A 74 1.46 13.42 -18.09
CA THR A 74 2.19 12.15 -18.12
C THR A 74 1.25 10.97 -17.89
N TYR A 75 0.41 11.03 -16.86
CA TYR A 75 -0.45 9.90 -16.50
C TYR A 75 -1.58 9.66 -17.50
N SER A 76 -2.08 10.71 -18.16
CA SER A 76 -3.06 10.54 -19.23
C SER A 76 -2.53 9.79 -20.46
N LYS A 77 -1.21 9.67 -20.58
CA LYS A 77 -0.52 8.98 -21.68
C LYS A 77 0.15 7.66 -21.26
N LEU A 78 -0.08 7.19 -20.04
CA LEU A 78 0.56 5.97 -19.56
C LEU A 78 0.33 4.74 -20.45
N GLY A 79 -0.81 4.67 -21.15
CA GLY A 79 -1.08 3.60 -22.10
C GLY A 79 -0.07 3.48 -23.24
N GLU A 80 0.63 4.57 -23.59
CA GLU A 80 1.69 4.56 -24.61
C GLU A 80 2.91 3.73 -24.19
N LEU A 81 3.08 3.46 -22.90
CA LEU A 81 4.18 2.66 -22.33
C LEU A 81 3.84 1.18 -22.17
N GLU A 82 2.62 0.75 -22.48
CA GLU A 82 2.21 -0.65 -22.37
C GLU A 82 3.05 -1.54 -23.30
N GLY A 83 3.51 -2.67 -22.78
CA GLY A 83 4.41 -3.58 -23.47
C GLY A 83 5.89 -3.26 -23.31
N HIS A 84 6.26 -2.06 -22.83
CA HIS A 84 7.65 -1.65 -22.61
C HIS A 84 8.12 -2.03 -21.20
N LYS A 85 9.45 -2.15 -21.05
CA LYS A 85 10.08 -2.20 -19.73
C LYS A 85 10.14 -0.81 -19.14
N VAL A 86 9.70 -0.70 -17.88
CA VAL A 86 9.57 0.58 -17.17
C VAL A 86 10.26 0.55 -15.82
N GLU A 87 10.70 1.72 -15.38
CA GLU A 87 11.06 1.99 -14.00
C GLU A 87 10.00 2.88 -13.38
N ILE A 88 9.44 2.45 -12.26
CA ILE A 88 8.46 3.19 -11.48
C ILE A 88 9.05 3.49 -10.11
N ASN A 89 8.95 4.77 -9.70
CA ASN A 89 9.30 5.22 -8.37
C ASN A 89 8.06 5.84 -7.72
N GLY A 90 7.88 5.61 -6.43
CA GLY A 90 6.73 6.12 -5.70
C GLY A 90 6.84 5.94 -4.20
N SER A 91 5.72 5.94 -3.52
CA SER A 91 5.61 5.74 -2.08
C SER A 91 4.58 4.67 -1.73
N ILE A 92 4.78 4.00 -0.61
CA ILE A 92 3.82 3.05 -0.06
C ILE A 92 2.81 3.84 0.75
N ARG A 93 1.52 3.59 0.55
CA ARG A 93 0.45 4.21 1.33
C ARG A 93 -0.39 3.16 2.06
N GLU A 94 -0.92 3.52 3.20
CA GLU A 94 -1.95 2.75 3.86
C GLU A 94 -3.32 3.23 3.37
N ASN A 95 -4.04 2.37 2.65
CA ASN A 95 -5.43 2.61 2.28
C ASN A 95 -6.34 1.96 3.33
N ARG A 96 -7.13 2.79 4.02
CA ARG A 96 -8.05 2.35 5.07
C ARG A 96 -9.47 2.60 4.64
N TYR A 97 -10.24 1.52 4.57
CA TYR A 97 -11.64 1.59 4.21
C TYR A 97 -12.46 0.60 5.02
N PHE A 98 -13.73 0.87 5.14
CA PHE A 98 -14.65 -0.07 5.76
C PHE A 98 -15.22 -1.00 4.69
N SER A 99 -15.04 -2.31 4.87
CA SER A 99 -15.66 -3.34 4.04
C SER A 99 -17.05 -3.65 4.58
N SER A 100 -18.10 -3.28 3.83
CA SER A 100 -19.48 -3.65 4.17
C SER A 100 -19.72 -5.16 4.11
N THR A 101 -19.03 -5.85 3.19
CA THR A 101 -19.11 -7.31 3.04
C THR A 101 -18.55 -8.05 4.25
N LEU A 102 -17.44 -7.58 4.81
CA LEU A 102 -16.78 -8.18 5.97
C LEU A 102 -17.19 -7.54 7.29
N ASN A 103 -17.97 -6.46 7.23
CA ASN A 103 -18.39 -5.64 8.37
C ASN A 103 -17.23 -5.22 9.28
N GLN A 104 -16.09 -4.86 8.67
CA GLN A 104 -14.88 -4.46 9.40
C GLN A 104 -14.06 -3.42 8.65
N LEU A 105 -13.22 -2.69 9.41
CA LEU A 105 -12.24 -1.78 8.85
C LEU A 105 -11.10 -2.60 8.24
N ILE A 106 -10.82 -2.36 6.96
CA ILE A 106 -9.70 -2.95 6.23
C ILE A 106 -8.58 -1.93 6.13
N SER A 107 -7.36 -2.37 6.38
CA SER A 107 -6.13 -1.63 6.08
C SER A 107 -5.36 -2.40 5.02
N ALA A 108 -5.10 -1.78 3.90
CA ALA A 108 -4.34 -2.36 2.80
C ALA A 108 -3.11 -1.49 2.50
N GLN A 109 -1.98 -2.14 2.23
CA GLN A 109 -0.79 -1.46 1.73
C GLN A 109 -0.85 -1.41 0.21
N GLU A 110 -0.73 -0.20 -0.35
CA GLU A 110 -0.82 0.07 -1.77
C GLU A 110 0.41 0.83 -2.26
N LEU A 111 0.73 0.67 -3.54
CA LEU A 111 1.83 1.36 -4.20
C LEU A 111 1.29 2.60 -4.93
N ALA A 112 1.71 3.78 -4.50
CA ALA A 112 1.36 5.05 -5.13
C ALA A 112 2.54 5.54 -5.99
N GLY A 113 2.41 5.42 -7.30
CA GLY A 113 3.42 5.84 -8.27
C GLY A 113 3.53 7.36 -8.36
N ARG A 114 4.76 7.86 -8.45
CA ARG A 114 5.05 9.27 -8.67
C ARG A 114 5.73 9.51 -10.01
N PHE A 115 6.72 8.68 -10.34
CA PHE A 115 7.46 8.78 -11.59
C PHE A 115 7.47 7.43 -12.30
N ILE A 116 7.30 7.47 -13.61
CA ILE A 116 7.41 6.33 -14.50
C ILE A 116 8.17 6.74 -15.75
N LYS A 117 9.06 5.89 -16.20
CA LYS A 117 9.81 6.07 -17.45
C LYS A 117 10.09 4.73 -18.10
N ALA A 118 10.15 4.70 -19.43
CA ALA A 118 10.68 3.55 -20.15
C ALA A 118 12.19 3.41 -19.87
N VAL A 119 12.64 2.16 -19.78
CA VAL A 119 14.05 1.81 -19.62
C VAL A 119 14.44 0.72 -20.63
N PRO A 120 15.75 0.56 -20.94
CA PRO A 120 16.19 -0.51 -21.84
C PRO A 120 15.74 -1.88 -21.36
N GLU A 121 15.42 -2.79 -22.28
CA GLU A 121 15.06 -4.20 -21.97
C GLU A 121 16.16 -4.94 -21.19
N SER A 122 17.41 -4.54 -21.37
CA SER A 122 18.57 -5.10 -20.63
C SER A 122 18.67 -4.66 -19.17
N THR A 123 17.84 -3.68 -18.73
CA THR A 123 17.82 -3.24 -17.32
C THR A 123 17.37 -4.39 -16.44
N THR A 124 18.10 -4.67 -15.37
CA THR A 124 17.75 -5.76 -14.42
C THR A 124 16.41 -5.47 -13.74
N ASP A 125 15.57 -6.49 -13.64
CA ASP A 125 14.33 -6.46 -12.88
C ASP A 125 14.64 -6.28 -11.40
N GLU A 126 13.90 -5.40 -10.74
CA GLU A 126 13.98 -5.21 -9.29
C GLU A 126 12.68 -4.66 -8.73
N ALA A 127 12.42 -4.95 -7.45
CA ALA A 127 11.35 -4.31 -6.71
C ALA A 127 11.80 -4.11 -5.27
N LYS A 128 12.18 -2.89 -4.95
CA LYS A 128 12.76 -2.50 -3.65
C LYS A 128 11.91 -1.46 -2.97
N TRP A 129 12.03 -1.39 -1.66
CA TRP A 129 11.39 -0.38 -0.85
C TRP A 129 12.32 0.11 0.26
N GLU A 130 12.03 1.31 0.75
CA GLU A 130 12.70 1.93 1.88
C GLU A 130 11.68 2.75 2.68
N LEU A 131 11.61 2.51 3.99
CA LEU A 131 10.70 3.16 4.92
C LEU A 131 11.45 3.65 6.15
N GLY A 132 11.25 4.91 6.51
CA GLY A 132 11.61 5.47 7.80
C GLY A 132 10.38 5.57 8.69
N GLY A 133 10.54 5.29 9.98
CA GLY A 133 9.45 5.33 10.92
C GLY A 133 9.86 4.82 12.31
N PHE A 134 8.89 4.59 13.16
CA PHE A 134 9.10 4.02 14.48
C PHE A 134 8.52 2.60 14.59
N ILE A 135 9.10 1.80 15.43
CA ILE A 135 8.57 0.46 15.73
C ILE A 135 7.26 0.61 16.49
N ALA A 136 6.16 0.30 15.85
CA ALA A 136 4.82 0.39 16.45
C ALA A 136 4.43 -0.90 17.19
N LYS A 137 4.90 -2.06 16.71
CA LYS A 137 4.76 -3.37 17.36
C LYS A 137 6.00 -4.19 17.10
N ASN A 138 6.44 -4.92 18.10
CA ASN A 138 7.56 -5.86 18.00
C ASN A 138 7.30 -6.97 16.98
N LEU A 139 8.35 -7.71 16.66
CA LEU A 139 8.30 -8.85 15.77
C LEU A 139 7.37 -9.95 16.32
N VAL A 140 6.47 -10.45 15.48
CA VAL A 140 5.47 -11.47 15.84
C VAL A 140 5.56 -12.64 14.86
N GLU A 141 5.70 -13.84 15.40
CA GLU A 141 5.66 -15.07 14.62
C GLU A 141 4.28 -15.31 14.01
N LYS A 142 4.26 -15.75 12.77
CA LYS A 142 3.06 -16.23 12.09
C LYS A 142 3.21 -17.71 11.77
N THR A 143 2.31 -18.51 12.31
CA THR A 143 2.29 -19.95 12.14
C THR A 143 1.16 -20.40 11.21
N ASN A 144 1.40 -21.46 10.46
CA ASN A 144 0.38 -22.14 9.67
C ASN A 144 -0.49 -23.04 10.56
N LYS A 145 -1.47 -23.71 9.96
CA LYS A 145 -2.36 -24.65 10.67
C LYS A 145 -1.64 -25.86 11.30
N LYS A 146 -0.40 -26.12 10.88
CA LYS A 146 0.45 -27.21 11.42
C LYS A 146 1.37 -26.72 12.54
N GLY A 147 1.32 -25.41 12.91
CA GLY A 147 2.20 -24.81 13.91
C GLY A 147 3.60 -24.43 13.40
N GLU A 148 3.86 -24.56 12.10
CA GLU A 148 5.14 -24.19 11.50
C GLU A 148 5.17 -22.69 11.25
N VAL A 149 6.27 -22.02 11.65
CA VAL A 149 6.47 -20.58 11.40
C VAL A 149 6.74 -20.39 9.90
N TYR A 150 5.88 -19.63 9.24
CA TYR A 150 6.02 -19.35 7.81
C TYR A 150 6.47 -17.92 7.50
N ARG A 151 6.40 -17.00 8.48
CA ARG A 151 6.96 -15.64 8.42
C ARG A 151 6.91 -14.97 9.79
N TYR A 152 7.62 -13.85 9.90
CA TYR A 152 7.49 -12.93 11.03
C TYR A 152 6.94 -11.59 10.52
N ASP A 153 6.09 -10.94 11.31
CA ASP A 153 5.50 -9.64 11.02
C ASP A 153 6.01 -8.58 11.99
N LEU A 154 6.57 -7.50 11.46
CA LEU A 154 6.93 -6.28 12.19
C LEU A 154 5.94 -5.17 11.80
N THR A 155 5.49 -4.35 12.76
CA THR A 155 4.68 -3.17 12.43
C THR A 155 5.50 -1.91 12.58
N LEU A 156 5.69 -1.18 11.48
CA LEU A 156 6.33 0.12 11.43
C LEU A 156 5.26 1.22 11.31
N GLY A 157 5.33 2.22 12.18
CA GLY A 157 4.54 3.44 12.09
C GLY A 157 5.33 4.51 11.35
N SER A 158 4.76 5.06 10.30
CA SER A 158 5.37 6.14 9.54
C SER A 158 4.49 7.38 9.55
N VAL A 159 5.09 8.53 9.78
CA VAL A 159 4.39 9.82 9.89
C VAL A 159 4.56 10.56 8.58
N ASN A 160 3.53 11.23 8.10
CA ASN A 160 3.64 12.02 6.88
C ASN A 160 4.57 13.23 7.08
N TYR A 161 4.94 13.87 5.97
CA TYR A 161 5.88 15.02 5.95
C TYR A 161 5.48 16.18 6.87
N SER A 162 4.18 16.37 7.15
CA SER A 162 3.70 17.42 8.07
C SER A 162 3.67 16.98 9.53
N GLY A 163 4.04 15.74 9.86
CA GLY A 163 3.93 15.20 11.21
C GLY A 163 2.49 14.98 11.69
N SER A 164 1.49 15.16 10.81
CA SER A 164 0.08 15.21 11.19
C SER A 164 -0.70 13.91 10.98
N ALA A 165 -0.21 12.97 10.21
CA ALA A 165 -0.90 11.71 9.92
C ALA A 165 0.03 10.51 10.01
N LEU A 166 -0.48 9.44 10.65
CA LEU A 166 0.21 8.18 10.87
C LEU A 166 -0.32 7.11 9.92
N SER A 167 0.59 6.41 9.26
CA SER A 167 0.33 5.16 8.56
C SER A 167 1.02 4.00 9.25
N LEU A 168 0.36 2.84 9.32
CA LEU A 168 0.95 1.61 9.86
C LEU A 168 1.24 0.64 8.73
N PHE A 169 2.49 0.18 8.66
CA PHE A 169 2.94 -0.77 7.66
C PHE A 169 3.31 -2.10 8.32
N THR A 170 2.76 -3.19 7.79
CA THR A 170 3.18 -4.54 8.17
C THR A 170 4.30 -4.96 7.25
N LEU A 171 5.47 -5.19 7.81
CA LEU A 171 6.68 -5.64 7.13
C LEU A 171 6.97 -7.08 7.54
N HIS A 172 7.61 -7.83 6.66
CA HIS A 172 7.77 -9.26 6.82
C HIS A 172 9.26 -9.65 6.90
N VAL A 173 9.56 -10.68 7.68
CA VAL A 173 10.87 -11.34 7.68
C VAL A 173 10.68 -12.80 7.32
N ASP A 174 11.49 -13.28 6.38
CA ASP A 174 11.54 -14.70 6.00
C ASP A 174 12.16 -15.51 7.13
N PRO A 175 11.56 -16.63 7.57
CA PRO A 175 12.08 -17.46 8.65
C PRO A 175 13.50 -18.02 8.39
N SER A 176 13.92 -18.13 7.14
CA SER A 176 15.28 -18.56 6.78
C SER A 176 16.36 -17.49 7.04
N ARG A 177 15.96 -16.21 7.16
CA ARG A 177 16.87 -15.06 7.32
C ARG A 177 17.12 -14.77 8.80
N ARG A 178 17.87 -15.65 9.48
CA ARG A 178 18.23 -15.50 10.88
C ARG A 178 19.00 -14.22 11.19
N ASP A 179 19.83 -13.77 10.27
CA ASP A 179 20.56 -12.50 10.33
C ASP A 179 19.61 -11.30 10.48
N ILE A 180 18.52 -11.26 9.70
CA ILE A 180 17.52 -10.20 9.75
C ILE A 180 16.66 -10.33 11.02
N ILE A 181 16.24 -11.56 11.38
CA ILE A 181 15.44 -11.80 12.60
C ILE A 181 16.17 -11.23 13.80
N ASN A 182 17.44 -11.61 14.01
CA ASN A 182 18.25 -11.15 15.13
C ASN A 182 18.42 -9.62 15.15
N GLY A 183 18.59 -9.00 13.99
CA GLY A 183 18.68 -7.54 13.86
C GLY A 183 17.40 -6.83 14.25
N VAL A 184 16.24 -7.38 13.84
CA VAL A 184 14.93 -6.77 14.08
C VAL A 184 14.42 -7.05 15.52
N GLU A 185 14.74 -8.20 16.10
CA GLU A 185 14.40 -8.53 17.51
C GLU A 185 15.05 -7.57 18.52
N GLY A 186 16.17 -6.94 18.13
CA GLY A 186 16.83 -5.94 18.96
C GLY A 186 16.12 -4.58 19.01
N TYR A 187 15.11 -4.35 18.19
CA TYR A 187 14.37 -3.09 18.20
C TYR A 187 13.29 -3.06 19.30
N GLU A 188 13.13 -1.89 19.92
CA GLU A 188 12.10 -1.64 20.92
C GLU A 188 10.97 -0.76 20.33
N VAL A 189 9.75 -0.94 20.85
CA VAL A 189 8.60 -0.10 20.47
C VAL A 189 8.91 1.37 20.75
N GLY A 190 8.63 2.24 19.78
CA GLY A 190 8.90 3.68 19.85
C GLY A 190 10.26 4.09 19.29
N GLN A 191 11.21 3.18 19.06
CA GLN A 191 12.49 3.52 18.44
C GLN A 191 12.29 3.90 16.96
N THR A 192 12.91 4.99 16.53
CA THR A 192 12.95 5.40 15.13
C THR A 192 14.02 4.61 14.39
N VAL A 193 13.63 3.99 13.28
CA VAL A 193 14.51 3.19 12.43
C VAL A 193 14.24 3.48 10.96
N ARG A 194 15.20 3.14 10.11
CA ARG A 194 15.07 3.12 8.66
C ARG A 194 15.28 1.70 8.18
N LEU A 195 14.27 1.14 7.52
CA LEU A 195 14.25 -0.23 7.02
C LEU A 195 14.19 -0.23 5.51
N ASN A 196 14.82 -1.20 4.89
CA ASN A 196 14.78 -1.43 3.46
C ASN A 196 14.55 -2.92 3.15
N GLY A 197 14.13 -3.17 1.91
CA GLY A 197 13.94 -4.55 1.51
C GLY A 197 13.35 -4.70 0.11
N CYS A 198 12.80 -5.88 -0.16
CA CYS A 198 12.20 -6.21 -1.43
C CYS A 198 10.67 -6.39 -1.34
N LEU A 199 10.00 -6.10 -2.45
CA LEU A 199 8.58 -6.38 -2.65
C LEU A 199 8.46 -7.74 -3.34
N VAL A 200 7.72 -8.67 -2.74
CA VAL A 200 7.42 -9.98 -3.36
C VAL A 200 5.91 -10.14 -3.43
N PHE A 201 5.33 -9.71 -4.56
CA PHE A 201 3.89 -9.78 -4.80
C PHE A 201 3.58 -10.95 -5.71
N LYS A 202 3.28 -12.10 -5.11
CA LYS A 202 3.04 -13.35 -5.81
C LYS A 202 1.56 -13.49 -6.17
N VAL A 203 1.29 -13.86 -7.40
CA VAL A 203 -0.04 -14.19 -7.89
C VAL A 203 -0.11 -15.69 -8.10
N GLU A 204 -0.96 -16.37 -7.35
CA GLU A 204 -1.19 -17.81 -7.46
C GLU A 204 -2.61 -18.07 -7.94
N THR A 205 -2.75 -18.81 -9.02
CA THR A 205 -4.05 -19.28 -9.48
C THR A 205 -4.32 -20.66 -8.88
N VAL A 206 -5.34 -20.74 -8.02
CA VAL A 206 -5.77 -21.98 -7.40
C VAL A 206 -7.05 -22.44 -8.05
N THR A 207 -7.02 -23.60 -8.69
CA THR A 207 -8.22 -24.24 -9.25
C THR A 207 -8.74 -25.27 -8.24
N SER A 208 -9.98 -25.12 -7.79
CA SER A 208 -10.65 -26.10 -6.96
C SER A 208 -11.78 -26.75 -7.76
N GLU A 209 -11.76 -28.07 -7.82
CA GLU A 209 -12.88 -28.87 -8.35
C GLU A 209 -13.79 -29.26 -7.19
N SER A 210 -15.05 -28.82 -7.20
CA SER A 210 -16.05 -29.37 -6.29
C SER A 210 -16.55 -30.69 -6.87
N LYS A 211 -16.25 -31.81 -6.22
CA LYS A 211 -16.92 -33.07 -6.53
C LYS A 211 -18.39 -32.98 -6.09
N ASN A 212 -19.33 -33.20 -7.00
CA ASN A 212 -20.73 -33.37 -6.61
C ASN A 212 -20.87 -34.72 -5.90
N GLU A 213 -20.69 -34.72 -4.60
CA GLU A 213 -21.01 -35.92 -3.79
C GLU A 213 -22.55 -36.05 -3.73
N GLY A 214 -23.10 -36.89 -4.58
CA GLY A 214 -24.53 -37.26 -4.58
C GLY A 214 -25.46 -36.49 -5.53
N GLY A 215 -24.96 -35.66 -6.46
CA GLY A 215 -25.76 -34.94 -7.45
C GLY A 215 -25.53 -35.38 -8.90
N PHE A 216 -26.49 -35.13 -9.78
CA PHE A 216 -26.36 -35.30 -11.23
C PHE A 216 -25.63 -34.07 -11.81
N GLY A 217 -24.57 -34.28 -12.63
CA GLY A 217 -23.88 -33.25 -13.38
C GLY A 217 -22.37 -33.24 -13.18
N GLN A 218 -21.66 -32.50 -14.03
CA GLN A 218 -20.22 -32.30 -13.91
C GLN A 218 -19.92 -31.39 -12.70
N GLY A 219 -18.82 -31.66 -11.97
CA GLY A 219 -18.34 -30.83 -10.88
C GLY A 219 -18.05 -29.40 -11.39
N VAL A 220 -18.33 -28.41 -10.54
CA VAL A 220 -18.05 -27.02 -10.87
C VAL A 220 -16.58 -26.74 -10.60
N VAL A 221 -15.82 -26.43 -11.67
CA VAL A 221 -14.45 -25.94 -11.55
C VAL A 221 -14.48 -24.46 -11.19
N ARG A 222 -13.93 -24.11 -10.03
CA ARG A 222 -13.78 -22.72 -9.61
C ARG A 222 -12.29 -22.35 -9.57
N THR A 223 -11.95 -21.29 -10.30
CA THR A 223 -10.60 -20.74 -10.30
C THR A 223 -10.56 -19.50 -9.41
N TYR A 224 -9.67 -19.50 -8.44
CA TYR A 224 -9.43 -18.35 -7.56
C TYR A 224 -8.02 -17.84 -7.77
N THR A 225 -7.89 -16.53 -7.85
CA THR A 225 -6.58 -15.87 -7.86
C THR A 225 -6.25 -15.41 -6.46
N ASN A 226 -5.20 -15.95 -5.88
CA ASN A 226 -4.67 -15.54 -4.58
C ASN A 226 -3.49 -14.58 -4.81
N LYS A 227 -3.60 -13.35 -4.31
CA LYS A 227 -2.53 -12.35 -4.37
C LYS A 227 -1.88 -12.22 -3.00
N GLN A 228 -0.61 -12.61 -2.90
CA GLN A 228 0.18 -12.45 -1.69
C GLN A 228 1.09 -11.23 -1.85
N LYS A 229 0.90 -10.21 -1.02
CA LYS A 229 1.73 -8.99 -1.00
C LYS A 229 2.67 -9.03 0.19
N ASN A 230 3.94 -9.28 -0.04
CA ASN A 230 4.95 -9.33 1.01
C ASN A 230 5.97 -8.20 0.84
N PHE A 231 6.22 -7.48 1.93
CA PHE A 231 7.23 -6.44 2.07
C PHE A 231 8.36 -7.01 2.92
N PHE A 232 9.26 -7.75 2.31
CA PHE A 232 10.35 -8.41 3.05
C PHE A 232 11.45 -7.43 3.42
N ILE A 233 11.85 -7.46 4.71
CA ILE A 233 12.99 -6.69 5.23
C ILE A 233 14.28 -7.40 4.81
N GLU A 234 15.20 -6.65 4.22
CA GLU A 234 16.54 -7.11 3.86
C GLU A 234 17.63 -6.40 4.65
N GLY A 235 17.30 -5.26 5.28
CA GLY A 235 18.22 -4.51 6.11
C GLY A 235 17.55 -3.38 6.86
N GLY A 236 18.31 -2.77 7.78
CA GLY A 236 17.87 -1.64 8.55
C GLY A 236 19.03 -0.94 9.25
N THR A 237 18.78 0.26 9.78
CA THR A 237 19.74 1.03 10.58
C THR A 237 19.68 0.61 12.06
N ALA A 238 20.71 0.92 12.81
CA ALA A 238 20.56 1.04 14.27
C ALA A 238 19.48 2.10 14.58
N PRO A 239 18.86 2.06 15.79
CA PRO A 239 17.91 3.09 16.20
C PRO A 239 18.49 4.50 16.06
N ILE A 240 17.70 5.42 15.50
CA ILE A 240 18.12 6.80 15.27
C ILE A 240 17.88 7.57 16.57
N THR A 241 18.95 7.93 17.24
CA THR A 241 18.93 8.68 18.50
C THR A 241 19.25 10.16 18.34
N ASP A 242 19.76 10.54 17.17
CA ASP A 242 20.14 11.92 16.85
C ASP A 242 18.94 12.66 16.28
N GLU A 243 18.31 13.50 17.10
CA GLU A 243 17.14 14.31 16.72
C GLU A 243 17.41 15.35 15.63
N THR A 244 18.68 15.59 15.30
CA THR A 244 19.05 16.50 14.19
C THR A 244 18.98 15.82 12.83
N LYS A 245 18.83 14.50 12.76
CA LYS A 245 18.66 13.78 11.51
C LYS A 245 17.27 13.98 10.94
N PHE A 246 17.19 14.08 9.63
CA PHE A 246 15.96 14.35 8.88
C PHE A 246 14.84 13.31 9.07
N ASP A 247 15.19 12.09 9.41
CA ASP A 247 14.27 10.97 9.60
C ASP A 247 14.02 10.64 11.09
N SER A 248 14.53 11.48 12.00
CA SER A 248 14.24 11.36 13.44
C SER A 248 12.80 11.80 13.73
N LEU A 249 12.08 10.99 14.50
CA LEU A 249 10.73 11.29 14.97
C LEU A 249 10.74 11.57 16.46
N THR A 250 10.16 12.69 16.87
CA THR A 250 10.02 13.03 18.27
C THR A 250 8.79 12.37 18.88
N ILE A 251 8.75 12.21 20.22
CA ILE A 251 7.57 11.74 20.93
C ILE A 251 6.35 12.64 20.64
N SER A 252 6.58 13.94 20.47
CA SER A 252 5.53 14.93 20.10
C SER A 252 4.93 14.62 18.74
N ASP A 253 5.75 14.32 17.74
CA ASP A 253 5.30 13.95 16.39
C ASP A 253 4.45 12.69 16.42
N LEU A 254 4.87 11.68 17.19
CA LEU A 254 4.16 10.43 17.36
C LEU A 254 2.79 10.64 18.02
N ILE A 255 2.73 11.38 19.12
CA ILE A 255 1.47 11.69 19.82
C ILE A 255 0.51 12.46 18.90
N SER A 256 1.02 13.45 18.18
CA SER A 256 0.23 14.25 17.24
C SER A 256 -0.35 13.40 16.12
N ALA A 257 0.46 12.53 15.54
CA ALA A 257 0.04 11.61 14.48
C ALA A 257 -0.99 10.57 14.95
N TYR A 258 -0.83 10.03 16.17
CA TYR A 258 -1.84 9.14 16.77
C TYR A 258 -3.18 9.83 16.96
N LYS A 259 -3.18 11.05 17.52
CA LYS A 259 -4.41 11.84 17.71
C LYS A 259 -5.10 12.15 16.37
N ALA A 260 -4.34 12.57 15.36
CA ALA A 260 -4.86 12.84 14.02
C ALA A 260 -5.51 11.59 13.41
N ARG A 261 -4.89 10.43 13.57
CA ARG A 261 -5.43 9.14 13.12
C ARG A 261 -6.75 8.78 13.81
N ASP A 262 -6.84 8.97 15.13
CA ASP A 262 -8.05 8.67 15.89
C ASP A 262 -9.22 9.54 15.46
N VAL A 263 -8.97 10.82 15.18
CA VAL A 263 -9.97 11.74 14.63
C VAL A 263 -10.43 11.26 13.25
N GLU A 264 -9.51 10.93 12.34
CA GLU A 264 -9.84 10.43 11.00
C GLU A 264 -10.71 9.17 11.05
N LEU A 265 -10.39 8.23 11.93
CA LEU A 265 -11.17 7.01 12.11
C LEU A 265 -12.57 7.27 12.65
N SER A 266 -12.68 8.19 13.62
CA SER A 266 -13.96 8.58 14.22
C SER A 266 -14.88 9.26 13.19
N GLU A 267 -14.33 10.12 12.33
CA GLU A 267 -15.07 10.79 11.26
C GLU A 267 -15.54 9.79 10.19
N LYS A 268 -14.70 8.84 9.80
CA LYS A 268 -15.08 7.78 8.84
C LYS A 268 -16.20 6.89 9.40
N GLY A 269 -16.21 6.62 10.70
CA GLY A 269 -17.27 5.89 11.38
C GLY A 269 -18.61 6.65 11.35
N LYS A 270 -18.60 7.95 11.72
CA LYS A 270 -19.80 8.81 11.74
C LYS A 270 -20.43 9.00 10.35
N ASN A 271 -19.63 9.26 9.34
CA ASN A 271 -20.12 9.42 7.97
C ASN A 271 -20.80 8.16 7.43
N LYS A 272 -20.50 7.00 7.98
CA LYS A 272 -21.10 5.73 7.60
C LYS A 272 -22.46 5.51 8.27
N GLU A 273 -22.62 5.85 9.53
CA GLU A 273 -23.93 5.79 10.22
C GLU A 273 -24.96 6.66 9.50
N VAL A 274 -24.56 7.88 9.11
CA VAL A 274 -25.42 8.80 8.34
C VAL A 274 -25.81 8.20 6.97
N ALA A 275 -24.88 7.53 6.27
CA ALA A 275 -25.19 6.90 4.99
C ALA A 275 -26.16 5.71 5.13
N VAL A 276 -26.03 4.91 6.19
CA VAL A 276 -26.94 3.79 6.49
C VAL A 276 -28.33 4.29 6.86
N GLU A 277 -28.45 5.33 7.69
CA GLU A 277 -29.73 5.94 8.04
C GLU A 277 -30.44 6.53 6.81
N THR A 278 -29.71 7.22 5.93
CA THR A 278 -30.27 7.79 4.70
C THR A 278 -30.80 6.71 3.77
N THR A 279 -30.08 5.59 3.62
CA THR A 279 -30.51 4.47 2.79
C THR A 279 -31.75 3.75 3.37
N SER A 280 -31.81 3.58 4.69
CA SER A 280 -32.96 2.96 5.37
C SER A 280 -34.22 3.84 5.29
N THR A 281 -34.06 5.16 5.30
CA THR A 281 -35.18 6.11 5.17
C THR A 281 -35.75 6.14 3.75
N ILE A 282 -34.90 6.00 2.72
CA ILE A 282 -35.35 5.91 1.32
C ILE A 282 -36.14 4.61 1.08
N THR A 283 -35.69 3.49 1.62
CA THR A 283 -36.35 2.19 1.46
C THR A 283 -37.74 2.19 2.17
N LYS A 284 -37.89 2.84 3.32
CA LYS A 284 -39.17 2.97 4.02
C LYS A 284 -40.16 3.88 3.30
N LYS A 285 -39.72 4.89 2.54
CA LYS A 285 -40.63 5.75 1.75
C LYS A 285 -41.14 5.10 0.48
N GLN A 286 -40.43 4.12 -0.09
CA GLN A 286 -40.91 3.40 -1.28
C GLN A 286 -41.94 2.32 -0.96
N THR A 287 -42.02 1.83 0.28
CA THR A 287 -42.98 0.78 0.70
C THR A 287 -44.34 1.35 1.15
N SER A 288 -44.50 2.67 1.24
CA SER A 288 -45.77 3.29 1.64
C SER A 288 -46.59 3.90 0.48
N LEU A 289 -46.27 3.54 -0.75
CA LEU A 289 -46.94 4.02 -1.99
C LEU A 289 -47.49 2.86 -2.87
N ILE A 290 -47.85 1.73 -2.25
CA ILE A 290 -48.67 0.67 -2.91
C ILE A 290 -49.88 0.37 -2.07
#